data_e0515ecaca4904aff8fc67581a9a9de2
#
_entry.id   e0515ecaca4904aff8fc67581a9a9de2
#
_cell.length_a   1.000
_cell.length_b   1.000
_cell.length_c   1.000
_cell.angle_alpha   90.00
_cell.angle_beta   90.00
_cell.angle_gamma   90.00
#
_symmetry.space_group_name_H-M   'P 1'
#
loop_
_entity.id
_entity.type
_entity.pdbx_description
1 polymer ?
#
loop_
_entity_poly.entity_id
_entity_poly.type
_entity_poly.pdbx_seq_one_letter_code
_entity_poly.pdbx_strand_id
1 'polypeptide(L)'
;MTKTSLSICSINNLTQEPQQDDSLFTPEQLDWIDGIELPKRLLLINASEFDDKFLTLTSDWRYRFSGENKAILFASGRNFVDLSASSVKLLKYLTVEYIKENSASGADGFADRFAKILAALEVVSRESLIAQLKELVAKVQDTIYVNKDFYYTLYALRRLERIKFFKSTGDKGDIEDLLLEVPRPRNGGWGRYQNLDLVIPDEVCLMIENGVQLWASKLCPKLETKESKIKHFEKLKKAVKVEVLRECIIIGIIYYTGARPVQIGKMAGGDYVVDTVNEHGMRYSFLVPYAKQSKLAIHRVRVAIPEELGKLITLYKHLEKIGDEDQLFPTKLASKAMVDKSIQNMLLRFSPKEIQEAVKNKDYKLPTYTASLFRHNVGHSMAMNGASAAEIAYIMGHTNYTVADKYIAATPEMADIREQALGRNPVFKNMMALMLTGNLIHSTKWEGRKVAASIGGKLHHHIGGCSYEENICPFSQGRACYGCLYFMPFTDGNHKEALDSFFDEIDEIRNIADDAGQVHHPVMTELVRRKDHVLQVMARIEMVQAKEGNE
;
A
#
# COMPACT_ATOMS: atom_id res chain seq x y z
N MET A 1 -26.50 -6.91 -77.62
CA MET A 1 -26.72 -8.36 -77.65
C MET A 1 -25.47 -9.04 -77.21
N THR A 2 -25.47 -9.60 -76.05
CA THR A 2 -24.91 -10.88 -75.63
C THR A 2 -24.93 -10.97 -74.10
N LYS A 3 -25.82 -11.80 -73.61
CA LYS A 3 -25.96 -12.16 -72.19
C LYS A 3 -24.82 -13.06 -71.82
N THR A 4 -24.06 -12.72 -70.81
CA THR A 4 -23.12 -13.63 -70.17
C THR A 4 -23.70 -14.03 -68.80
N SER A 5 -24.06 -15.30 -68.69
CA SER A 5 -24.56 -15.95 -67.49
C SER A 5 -23.49 -16.05 -66.44
N LEU A 6 -23.71 -15.47 -65.25
CA LEU A 6 -22.90 -15.70 -64.08
C LEU A 6 -23.32 -17.03 -63.39
N SER A 7 -22.40 -17.97 -63.43
CA SER A 7 -22.44 -19.23 -62.71
C SER A 7 -22.32 -18.95 -61.19
N ILE A 8 -23.32 -19.36 -60.41
CA ILE A 8 -23.31 -19.32 -58.96
C ILE A 8 -22.44 -20.46 -58.47
N CYS A 9 -21.22 -20.11 -58.03
CA CYS A 9 -20.37 -21.08 -57.32
C CYS A 9 -20.85 -21.14 -55.86
N SER A 10 -21.44 -22.26 -55.47
CA SER A 10 -21.81 -22.59 -54.09
C SER A 10 -20.52 -22.76 -53.30
N ILE A 11 -20.20 -21.76 -52.46
CA ILE A 11 -19.15 -21.86 -51.46
C ILE A 11 -19.82 -22.50 -50.22
N ASN A 12 -19.69 -23.84 -50.12
CA ASN A 12 -19.82 -24.53 -48.84
C ASN A 12 -18.66 -24.13 -47.96
N ASN A 13 -18.81 -23.07 -47.21
CA ASN A 13 -17.97 -22.80 -46.06
C ASN A 13 -18.34 -23.76 -44.94
N LEU A 14 -17.68 -24.91 -44.93
CA LEU A 14 -17.46 -25.68 -43.73
C LEU A 14 -16.64 -24.77 -42.80
N THR A 15 -17.29 -24.11 -41.87
CA THR A 15 -16.66 -23.59 -40.65
C THR A 15 -16.20 -24.81 -39.86
N GLN A 16 -14.98 -25.27 -40.13
CA GLN A 16 -14.22 -26.01 -39.15
C GLN A 16 -13.98 -25.06 -37.99
N GLU A 17 -14.73 -25.24 -36.90
CA GLU A 17 -14.31 -24.75 -35.60
C GLU A 17 -12.92 -25.33 -35.34
N PRO A 18 -11.93 -24.55 -34.99
CA PRO A 18 -10.63 -25.07 -34.59
C PRO A 18 -10.91 -25.96 -33.36
N GLN A 19 -10.75 -27.27 -33.52
CA GLN A 19 -10.63 -28.19 -32.39
C GLN A 19 -9.33 -27.79 -31.67
N GLN A 20 -9.46 -26.89 -30.71
CA GLN A 20 -8.39 -26.63 -29.77
C GLN A 20 -8.24 -27.85 -28.88
N ASP A 21 -7.04 -28.36 -28.83
CA ASP A 21 -6.66 -29.57 -28.10
C ASP A 21 -6.93 -29.35 -26.59
N ASP A 22 -7.89 -30.08 -26.04
CA ASP A 22 -8.24 -30.11 -24.62
C ASP A 22 -7.24 -30.95 -23.79
N SER A 23 -6.05 -31.24 -24.31
CA SER A 23 -4.99 -32.01 -23.63
C SER A 23 -4.54 -31.37 -22.29
N LEU A 24 -4.92 -30.11 -22.05
CA LEU A 24 -4.64 -29.39 -20.82
C LEU A 24 -5.32 -30.03 -19.58
N PHE A 25 -6.40 -30.75 -19.77
CA PHE A 25 -7.24 -31.30 -18.69
C PHE A 25 -7.36 -32.83 -18.76
N THR A 26 -7.50 -33.49 -17.61
CA THR A 26 -7.88 -34.89 -17.57
C THR A 26 -9.36 -35.08 -17.95
N PRO A 27 -9.77 -36.28 -18.37
CA PRO A 27 -11.18 -36.55 -18.68
C PRO A 27 -12.14 -36.21 -17.53
N GLU A 28 -11.76 -36.53 -16.29
CA GLU A 28 -12.59 -36.19 -15.11
C GLU A 28 -12.67 -34.67 -14.86
N GLN A 29 -11.61 -33.92 -15.19
CA GLN A 29 -11.62 -32.47 -15.11
C GLN A 29 -12.53 -31.88 -16.20
N LEU A 30 -12.52 -32.44 -17.40
CA LEU A 30 -13.41 -32.04 -18.48
C LEU A 30 -14.87 -32.28 -18.12
N ASP A 31 -15.19 -33.47 -17.61
CA ASP A 31 -16.55 -33.79 -17.12
C ASP A 31 -17.00 -32.80 -16.04
N TRP A 32 -16.10 -32.45 -15.12
CA TRP A 32 -16.41 -31.46 -14.09
C TRP A 32 -16.64 -30.07 -14.69
N ILE A 33 -15.79 -29.64 -15.64
CA ILE A 33 -15.92 -28.36 -16.33
C ILE A 33 -17.24 -28.32 -17.11
N ASP A 34 -17.61 -29.40 -17.80
CA ASP A 34 -18.86 -29.48 -18.55
C ASP A 34 -20.09 -29.41 -17.66
N GLY A 35 -19.98 -29.90 -16.44
CA GLY A 35 -21.01 -29.75 -15.41
C GLY A 35 -21.13 -28.35 -14.78
N ILE A 36 -20.28 -27.39 -15.11
CA ILE A 36 -20.36 -26.03 -14.54
C ILE A 36 -21.62 -25.32 -15.04
N GLU A 37 -22.48 -24.92 -14.11
CA GLU A 37 -23.57 -23.99 -14.35
C GLU A 37 -23.24 -22.61 -13.78
N LEU A 38 -23.15 -21.61 -14.65
CA LEU A 38 -22.94 -20.23 -14.23
C LEU A 38 -24.28 -19.54 -13.99
N PRO A 39 -24.40 -18.70 -12.93
CA PRO A 39 -25.61 -17.93 -12.69
C PRO A 39 -25.81 -16.92 -13.81
N LYS A 40 -27.07 -16.60 -14.15
CA LYS A 40 -27.37 -15.58 -15.17
C LYS A 40 -26.93 -14.17 -14.74
N ARG A 41 -26.95 -13.90 -13.43
CA ARG A 41 -26.57 -12.62 -12.82
C ARG A 41 -25.80 -12.85 -11.52
N LEU A 42 -24.84 -11.97 -11.25
CA LEU A 42 -24.05 -11.96 -10.03
C LEU A 42 -24.21 -10.63 -9.32
N LEU A 43 -24.52 -10.65 -8.01
CA LEU A 43 -24.57 -9.46 -7.18
C LEU A 43 -23.15 -8.92 -6.96
N LEU A 44 -22.94 -7.64 -7.23
CA LEU A 44 -21.67 -6.96 -6.99
C LEU A 44 -21.67 -6.37 -5.58
N ILE A 45 -20.98 -7.04 -4.67
CA ILE A 45 -20.82 -6.60 -3.29
C ILE A 45 -19.97 -5.30 -3.26
N ASN A 46 -20.37 -4.32 -2.47
CA ASN A 46 -19.71 -3.00 -2.33
C ASN A 46 -19.88 -2.06 -3.52
N ALA A 47 -20.88 -2.30 -4.36
CA ALA A 47 -21.26 -1.35 -5.41
C ALA A 47 -21.79 -0.03 -4.79
N SER A 48 -21.28 1.12 -5.26
CA SER A 48 -21.78 2.44 -4.88
C SER A 48 -23.15 2.72 -5.48
N GLU A 49 -23.76 3.87 -5.13
CA GLU A 49 -25.01 4.32 -5.72
C GLU A 49 -24.89 4.49 -7.24
N PHE A 50 -23.69 4.79 -7.72
CA PHE A 50 -23.38 5.06 -9.12
C PHE A 50 -22.79 3.87 -9.87
N ASP A 51 -22.63 2.71 -9.20
CA ASP A 51 -22.12 1.48 -9.80
C ASP A 51 -23.26 0.52 -10.16
N ASP A 52 -22.97 -0.44 -11.04
CA ASP A 52 -23.91 -1.53 -11.32
C ASP A 52 -24.08 -2.41 -10.07
N LYS A 53 -25.32 -2.73 -9.74
CA LYS A 53 -25.61 -3.65 -8.61
C LYS A 53 -25.44 -5.11 -8.98
N PHE A 54 -25.61 -5.43 -10.26
CA PHE A 54 -25.54 -6.77 -10.79
C PHE A 54 -24.66 -6.80 -12.05
N LEU A 55 -23.86 -7.85 -12.14
CA LEU A 55 -23.15 -8.23 -13.35
C LEU A 55 -23.98 -9.29 -14.09
N THR A 56 -24.35 -9.04 -15.36
CA THR A 56 -24.98 -10.04 -16.23
C THR A 56 -23.89 -10.84 -16.93
N LEU A 57 -23.93 -12.18 -16.77
CA LEU A 57 -22.93 -13.09 -17.29
C LEU A 57 -23.30 -13.51 -18.73
N THR A 58 -22.77 -12.76 -19.69
CA THR A 58 -22.89 -13.01 -21.13
C THR A 58 -21.59 -13.62 -21.69
N SER A 59 -21.41 -13.59 -23.01
CA SER A 59 -20.12 -13.97 -23.65
C SER A 59 -18.98 -13.13 -23.13
N ASP A 60 -19.15 -11.80 -23.18
CA ASP A 60 -18.25 -10.77 -22.62
C ASP A 60 -18.95 -10.09 -21.44
N TRP A 61 -18.23 -9.83 -20.38
CA TRP A 61 -18.76 -9.19 -19.17
C TRP A 61 -18.38 -7.71 -19.13
N ARG A 62 -19.37 -6.86 -19.05
CA ARG A 62 -19.18 -5.41 -18.95
C ARG A 62 -19.98 -4.90 -17.78
N TYR A 63 -19.33 -4.12 -16.93
CA TYR A 63 -19.95 -3.55 -15.74
C TYR A 63 -19.22 -2.30 -15.29
N ARG A 64 -19.94 -1.47 -14.57
CA ARG A 64 -19.40 -0.29 -13.90
C ARG A 64 -19.19 -0.61 -12.43
N PHE A 65 -17.98 -0.41 -11.93
CA PHE A 65 -17.66 -0.70 -10.54
C PHE A 65 -16.50 0.15 -10.03
N SER A 66 -16.66 0.68 -8.80
CA SER A 66 -15.67 1.56 -8.17
C SER A 66 -15.31 2.78 -9.00
N GLY A 67 -16.32 3.34 -9.70
CA GLY A 67 -16.14 4.51 -10.54
C GLY A 67 -15.44 4.26 -11.87
N GLU A 68 -15.22 3.02 -12.28
CA GLU A 68 -14.60 2.64 -13.55
C GLU A 68 -15.49 1.70 -14.37
N ASN A 69 -15.44 1.85 -15.69
CA ASN A 69 -16.02 0.86 -16.58
C ASN A 69 -15.05 -0.31 -16.70
N LYS A 70 -15.50 -1.49 -16.33
CA LYS A 70 -14.75 -2.74 -16.38
C LYS A 70 -15.27 -3.62 -17.51
N ALA A 71 -14.36 -4.35 -18.15
CA ALA A 71 -14.71 -5.32 -19.18
C ALA A 71 -13.82 -6.55 -19.06
N ILE A 72 -14.44 -7.74 -19.09
CA ILE A 72 -13.74 -9.01 -19.21
C ILE A 72 -14.23 -9.62 -20.51
N LEU A 73 -13.35 -9.58 -21.52
CA LEU A 73 -13.71 -9.88 -22.91
C LEU A 73 -13.38 -11.33 -23.24
N PHE A 74 -14.10 -12.27 -22.63
CA PHE A 74 -13.85 -13.71 -22.79
C PHE A 74 -13.97 -14.20 -24.24
N ALA A 75 -14.83 -13.57 -25.04
CA ALA A 75 -15.04 -13.95 -26.44
C ALA A 75 -14.17 -13.16 -27.41
N SER A 76 -13.74 -11.93 -27.07
CA SER A 76 -13.08 -11.02 -28.00
C SER A 76 -11.71 -10.51 -27.53
N GLY A 77 -11.31 -10.84 -26.31
CA GLY A 77 -10.05 -10.36 -25.72
C GLY A 77 -8.84 -11.18 -26.17
N ARG A 78 -7.72 -10.49 -26.50
CA ARG A 78 -6.48 -11.13 -26.98
C ARG A 78 -5.95 -12.25 -26.08
N ASN A 79 -6.09 -12.10 -24.76
CA ASN A 79 -5.58 -13.09 -23.80
C ASN A 79 -6.45 -14.33 -23.65
N PHE A 80 -7.60 -14.38 -24.34
CA PHE A 80 -8.55 -15.50 -24.29
C PHE A 80 -8.69 -16.25 -25.61
N VAL A 81 -8.15 -15.68 -26.71
CA VAL A 81 -8.26 -16.25 -28.08
C VAL A 81 -7.57 -17.61 -28.18
N ASP A 82 -6.46 -17.79 -27.46
CA ASP A 82 -5.64 -19.01 -27.51
C ASP A 82 -6.09 -20.05 -26.49
N LEU A 83 -7.18 -19.80 -25.75
CA LEU A 83 -7.72 -20.73 -24.75
C LEU A 83 -8.78 -21.64 -25.35
N SER A 84 -8.78 -22.92 -24.97
CA SER A 84 -9.87 -23.85 -25.30
C SER A 84 -11.20 -23.40 -24.66
N ALA A 85 -12.30 -23.88 -25.20
CA ALA A 85 -13.64 -23.60 -24.64
C ALA A 85 -13.74 -24.01 -23.16
N SER A 86 -13.15 -25.18 -22.81
CA SER A 86 -13.08 -25.68 -21.44
C SER A 86 -12.27 -24.77 -20.53
N SER A 87 -11.11 -24.26 -21.00
CA SER A 87 -10.30 -23.28 -20.26
C SER A 87 -11.05 -21.97 -19.99
N VAL A 88 -11.77 -21.46 -20.99
CA VAL A 88 -12.59 -20.24 -20.85
C VAL A 88 -13.73 -20.48 -19.86
N LYS A 89 -14.38 -21.66 -19.90
CA LYS A 89 -15.47 -22.01 -18.98
C LYS A 89 -14.98 -22.12 -17.53
N LEU A 90 -13.85 -22.77 -17.31
CA LEU A 90 -13.18 -22.83 -16.00
C LEU A 90 -12.81 -21.43 -15.49
N LEU A 91 -12.23 -20.61 -16.36
CA LEU A 91 -11.83 -19.26 -16.01
C LEU A 91 -13.03 -18.36 -15.65
N LYS A 92 -14.13 -18.47 -16.37
CA LYS A 92 -15.40 -17.81 -16.01
C LYS A 92 -15.87 -18.23 -14.62
N TYR A 93 -15.86 -19.54 -14.33
CA TYR A 93 -16.21 -20.04 -13.01
C TYR A 93 -15.32 -19.45 -11.91
N LEU A 94 -14.00 -19.54 -12.07
CA LEU A 94 -13.05 -18.99 -11.10
C LEU A 94 -13.20 -17.48 -10.92
N THR A 95 -13.54 -16.77 -11.99
CA THR A 95 -13.80 -15.31 -11.93
C THR A 95 -15.08 -14.99 -11.17
N VAL A 96 -16.15 -15.79 -11.32
CA VAL A 96 -17.37 -15.66 -10.51
C VAL A 96 -17.06 -15.87 -9.04
N GLU A 97 -16.30 -16.92 -8.71
CA GLU A 97 -15.92 -17.19 -7.33
C GLU A 97 -15.00 -16.10 -6.75
N TYR A 98 -14.10 -15.58 -7.58
CA TYR A 98 -13.26 -14.44 -7.20
C TYR A 98 -14.10 -13.20 -6.85
N ILE A 99 -15.12 -12.88 -7.64
CA ILE A 99 -16.02 -11.73 -7.37
C ILE A 99 -16.83 -11.94 -6.09
N LYS A 100 -17.25 -13.16 -5.79
CA LYS A 100 -17.99 -13.49 -4.56
C LYS A 100 -17.15 -13.31 -3.28
N GLU A 101 -15.87 -13.65 -3.34
CA GLU A 101 -14.95 -13.61 -2.20
C GLU A 101 -14.14 -12.30 -2.11
N ASN A 102 -13.95 -11.62 -3.25
CA ASN A 102 -13.13 -10.43 -3.38
C ASN A 102 -13.91 -9.26 -3.99
N SER A 103 -13.24 -8.13 -4.17
CA SER A 103 -13.84 -6.98 -4.86
C SER A 103 -13.91 -7.21 -6.36
N ALA A 104 -15.07 -6.94 -6.97
CA ALA A 104 -15.25 -6.97 -8.42
C ALA A 104 -14.29 -6.03 -9.19
N SER A 105 -13.70 -5.03 -8.50
CA SER A 105 -12.72 -4.12 -9.11
C SER A 105 -11.44 -4.81 -9.61
N GLY A 106 -11.11 -5.99 -9.10
CA GLY A 106 -9.93 -6.76 -9.48
C GLY A 106 -10.21 -7.94 -10.42
N ALA A 107 -11.48 -8.18 -10.74
CA ALA A 107 -11.88 -9.36 -11.50
C ALA A 107 -11.36 -9.38 -12.94
N ASP A 108 -11.33 -8.21 -13.58
CA ASP A 108 -10.72 -8.02 -14.91
C ASP A 108 -9.22 -8.39 -14.89
N GLY A 109 -8.50 -7.89 -13.91
CA GLY A 109 -7.09 -8.22 -13.73
C GLY A 109 -6.84 -9.69 -13.37
N PHE A 110 -7.72 -10.32 -12.58
CA PHE A 110 -7.63 -11.74 -12.27
C PHE A 110 -7.83 -12.58 -13.54
N ALA A 111 -8.92 -12.35 -14.27
CA ALA A 111 -9.25 -13.11 -15.48
C ALA A 111 -8.16 -13.00 -16.55
N ASP A 112 -7.70 -11.76 -16.82
CA ASP A 112 -6.68 -11.49 -17.85
C ASP A 112 -5.32 -12.14 -17.53
N ARG A 113 -4.89 -12.06 -16.26
CA ARG A 113 -3.58 -12.59 -15.85
C ARG A 113 -3.59 -14.10 -15.69
N PHE A 114 -4.67 -14.66 -15.13
CA PHE A 114 -4.79 -16.10 -14.99
C PHE A 114 -5.02 -16.80 -16.35
N ALA A 115 -5.66 -16.12 -17.32
CA ALA A 115 -5.73 -16.58 -18.70
C ALA A 115 -4.33 -16.81 -19.30
N LYS A 116 -3.40 -15.87 -19.10
CA LYS A 116 -2.01 -16.02 -19.56
C LYS A 116 -1.27 -17.19 -18.92
N ILE A 117 -1.59 -17.44 -17.64
CA ILE A 117 -1.00 -18.58 -16.93
C ILE A 117 -1.56 -19.88 -17.49
N LEU A 118 -2.89 -19.99 -17.68
CA LEU A 118 -3.51 -21.17 -18.29
C LEU A 118 -2.97 -21.45 -19.69
N ALA A 119 -2.77 -20.40 -20.50
CA ALA A 119 -2.20 -20.54 -21.85
C ALA A 119 -0.73 -21.01 -21.85
N ALA A 120 -0.01 -20.83 -20.76
CA ALA A 120 1.39 -21.24 -20.63
C ALA A 120 1.57 -22.63 -20.01
N LEU A 121 0.50 -23.26 -19.51
CA LEU A 121 0.56 -24.59 -18.90
C LEU A 121 0.38 -25.67 -19.97
N GLU A 122 1.10 -26.77 -19.84
CA GLU A 122 0.90 -27.99 -20.63
C GLU A 122 -0.21 -28.87 -20.05
N VAL A 123 -0.40 -28.81 -18.72
CA VAL A 123 -1.43 -29.54 -17.99
C VAL A 123 -1.85 -28.77 -16.76
N VAL A 124 -3.13 -28.77 -16.44
CA VAL A 124 -3.65 -28.15 -15.21
C VAL A 124 -3.66 -29.20 -14.09
N SER A 125 -2.63 -29.17 -13.29
CA SER A 125 -2.45 -30.01 -12.11
C SER A 125 -2.04 -29.19 -10.90
N ARG A 126 -2.09 -29.80 -9.71
CA ARG A 126 -1.58 -29.21 -8.47
C ARG A 126 -0.10 -28.87 -8.61
N GLU A 127 0.68 -29.81 -9.12
CA GLU A 127 2.12 -29.72 -9.29
C GLU A 127 2.51 -28.61 -10.27
N SER A 128 1.81 -28.51 -11.42
CA SER A 128 2.10 -27.47 -12.42
C SER A 128 1.82 -26.08 -11.90
N LEU A 129 0.74 -25.88 -11.13
CA LEU A 129 0.44 -24.58 -10.53
C LEU A 129 1.41 -24.22 -9.40
N ILE A 130 1.89 -25.21 -8.60
CA ILE A 130 2.95 -24.97 -7.61
C ILE A 130 4.27 -24.64 -8.29
N ALA A 131 4.64 -25.34 -9.36
CA ALA A 131 5.83 -25.01 -10.16
C ALA A 131 5.75 -23.59 -10.71
N GLN A 132 4.58 -23.20 -11.24
CA GLN A 132 4.33 -21.84 -11.73
C GLN A 132 4.46 -20.80 -10.62
N LEU A 133 3.99 -21.07 -9.38
CA LEU A 133 4.19 -20.17 -8.25
C LEU A 133 5.68 -19.99 -7.93
N LYS A 134 6.47 -21.07 -7.92
CA LYS A 134 7.93 -21.02 -7.69
C LYS A 134 8.63 -20.19 -8.78
N GLU A 135 8.26 -20.37 -10.04
CA GLU A 135 8.79 -19.60 -11.19
C GLU A 135 8.44 -18.10 -11.08
N LEU A 136 7.19 -17.78 -10.73
CA LEU A 136 6.76 -16.40 -10.56
C LEU A 136 7.53 -15.68 -9.43
N VAL A 137 7.90 -16.38 -8.36
CA VAL A 137 8.76 -15.81 -7.31
C VAL A 137 10.17 -15.57 -7.83
N ALA A 138 10.74 -16.52 -8.57
CA ALA A 138 12.10 -16.40 -9.11
C ALA A 138 12.23 -15.20 -10.07
N LYS A 139 11.21 -14.94 -10.88
CA LYS A 139 11.17 -13.81 -11.84
C LYS A 139 11.07 -12.42 -11.18
N VAL A 140 10.70 -12.31 -9.90
CA VAL A 140 10.33 -11.03 -9.25
C VAL A 140 11.27 -10.65 -8.12
N GLN A 141 12.43 -11.31 -8.00
CA GLN A 141 13.35 -11.07 -6.87
C GLN A 141 13.78 -9.60 -6.71
N ASP A 142 13.77 -8.79 -7.78
CA ASP A 142 14.29 -7.42 -7.78
C ASP A 142 13.23 -6.33 -7.94
N THR A 143 11.94 -6.65 -7.93
CA THR A 143 10.89 -5.64 -8.13
C THR A 143 10.16 -5.28 -6.84
N ILE A 144 9.96 -3.97 -6.64
CA ILE A 144 9.20 -3.37 -5.53
C ILE A 144 7.67 -3.65 -5.67
N TYR A 145 7.24 -4.21 -6.78
CA TYR A 145 5.82 -4.37 -7.08
C TYR A 145 5.27 -5.69 -6.55
N VAL A 146 4.05 -5.63 -6.00
CA VAL A 146 3.29 -6.83 -5.62
C VAL A 146 3.10 -7.71 -6.86
N ASN A 147 3.58 -8.94 -6.79
CA ASN A 147 3.40 -9.91 -7.85
C ASN A 147 1.94 -10.39 -7.88
N LYS A 148 1.10 -9.70 -8.65
CA LYS A 148 -0.32 -10.05 -8.76
C LYS A 148 -0.52 -11.43 -9.38
N ASP A 149 0.34 -11.84 -10.30
CA ASP A 149 0.26 -13.14 -10.98
C ASP A 149 0.43 -14.27 -9.95
N PHE A 150 1.37 -14.13 -9.02
CA PHE A 150 1.53 -15.06 -7.90
C PHE A 150 0.26 -15.19 -7.06
N TYR A 151 -0.30 -14.07 -6.62
CA TYR A 151 -1.48 -14.10 -5.76
C TYR A 151 -2.74 -14.59 -6.48
N TYR A 152 -2.88 -14.31 -7.76
CA TYR A 152 -3.99 -14.82 -8.57
C TYR A 152 -3.87 -16.33 -8.82
N THR A 153 -2.66 -16.82 -9.12
CA THR A 153 -2.40 -18.27 -9.25
C THR A 153 -2.63 -18.99 -7.93
N LEU A 154 -2.16 -18.42 -6.81
CA LEU A 154 -2.38 -18.98 -5.48
C LEU A 154 -3.88 -19.04 -5.13
N TYR A 155 -4.64 -17.99 -5.47
CA TYR A 155 -6.09 -17.96 -5.29
C TYR A 155 -6.75 -19.08 -6.10
N ALA A 156 -6.42 -19.21 -7.39
CA ALA A 156 -6.98 -20.23 -8.27
C ALA A 156 -6.65 -21.65 -7.77
N LEU A 157 -5.39 -21.91 -7.39
CA LEU A 157 -4.95 -23.18 -6.84
C LEU A 157 -5.76 -23.56 -5.59
N ARG A 158 -5.84 -22.66 -4.60
CA ARG A 158 -6.62 -22.91 -3.37
C ARG A 158 -8.10 -23.13 -3.64
N ARG A 159 -8.65 -22.41 -4.63
CA ARG A 159 -10.06 -22.58 -5.01
C ARG A 159 -10.30 -23.93 -5.65
N LEU A 160 -9.46 -24.35 -6.59
CA LEU A 160 -9.51 -25.64 -7.26
C LEU A 160 -9.34 -26.81 -6.27
N GLU A 161 -8.44 -26.68 -5.29
CA GLU A 161 -8.31 -27.66 -4.19
C GLU A 161 -9.58 -27.76 -3.36
N ARG A 162 -10.15 -26.64 -2.94
CA ARG A 162 -11.37 -26.61 -2.11
C ARG A 162 -12.55 -27.32 -2.78
N ILE A 163 -12.66 -27.23 -4.09
CA ILE A 163 -13.71 -27.93 -4.87
C ILE A 163 -13.31 -29.36 -5.30
N LYS A 164 -12.14 -29.82 -4.86
CA LYS A 164 -11.60 -31.16 -5.20
C LYS A 164 -11.43 -31.37 -6.71
N PHE A 165 -11.07 -30.30 -7.45
CA PHE A 165 -10.83 -30.36 -8.89
C PHE A 165 -9.65 -31.28 -9.24
N PHE A 166 -8.63 -31.31 -8.37
CA PHE A 166 -7.53 -32.25 -8.47
C PHE A 166 -7.87 -33.49 -7.67
N LYS A 167 -8.46 -34.52 -8.29
CA LYS A 167 -8.67 -35.82 -7.63
C LYS A 167 -7.29 -36.41 -7.31
N SER A 168 -7.00 -36.55 -6.05
CA SER A 168 -5.76 -37.16 -5.58
C SER A 168 -5.77 -38.63 -5.83
N THR A 169 -4.88 -39.11 -6.67
CA THR A 169 -4.45 -40.52 -6.70
C THR A 169 -3.36 -40.70 -5.64
N GLY A 170 -3.75 -40.91 -4.37
CA GLY A 170 -2.84 -41.14 -3.27
C GLY A 170 -2.77 -39.97 -2.27
N ASP A 171 -2.29 -40.30 -1.09
CA ASP A 171 -2.14 -39.45 0.08
C ASP A 171 -1.03 -38.39 -0.13
N LYS A 172 -1.26 -37.46 -1.05
CA LYS A 172 -0.37 -36.31 -1.28
C LYS A 172 -0.83 -35.22 -0.33
N GLY A 173 -0.11 -35.01 0.76
CA GLY A 173 -0.29 -34.06 1.85
C GLY A 173 -1.21 -32.84 1.64
N ASP A 174 -1.57 -32.17 2.70
CA ASP A 174 -2.38 -30.93 2.62
C ASP A 174 -1.71 -29.92 1.69
N ILE A 175 -2.51 -29.23 0.87
CA ILE A 175 -2.02 -28.17 -0.03
C ILE A 175 -1.28 -27.07 0.76
N GLU A 176 -1.69 -26.76 1.98
CA GLU A 176 -1.04 -25.75 2.79
C GLU A 176 0.38 -26.18 3.21
N ASP A 177 0.61 -27.47 3.45
CA ASP A 177 1.96 -28.02 3.72
C ASP A 177 2.87 -27.87 2.48
N LEU A 178 2.35 -28.18 1.30
CA LEU A 178 3.08 -28.00 0.04
C LEU A 178 3.38 -26.52 -0.24
N LEU A 179 2.47 -25.63 0.15
CA LEU A 179 2.65 -24.19 0.00
C LEU A 179 3.66 -23.59 0.99
N LEU A 180 4.00 -24.28 2.10
CA LEU A 180 5.11 -23.88 2.98
C LEU A 180 6.46 -23.89 2.27
N GLU A 181 6.63 -24.80 1.30
CA GLU A 181 7.85 -24.87 0.48
C GLU A 181 7.93 -23.78 -0.61
N VAL A 182 6.82 -23.09 -0.89
CA VAL A 182 6.79 -22.02 -1.90
C VAL A 182 7.19 -20.70 -1.25
N PRO A 183 8.34 -20.11 -1.59
CA PRO A 183 8.74 -18.82 -1.07
C PRO A 183 7.68 -17.76 -1.46
N ARG A 184 7.38 -16.87 -0.54
CA ARG A 184 6.48 -15.75 -0.86
C ARG A 184 7.27 -14.63 -1.52
N PRO A 185 6.70 -13.96 -2.56
CA PRO A 185 7.33 -12.79 -3.15
C PRO A 185 7.58 -11.73 -2.06
N ARG A 186 8.76 -11.14 -2.05
CA ARG A 186 9.06 -10.03 -1.14
C ARG A 186 8.06 -8.91 -1.39
N ASN A 187 7.33 -8.54 -0.35
CA ASN A 187 6.33 -7.48 -0.44
C ASN A 187 7.01 -6.13 -0.18
N GLY A 188 7.77 -5.63 -1.18
CA GLY A 188 8.44 -4.33 -1.12
C GLY A 188 7.48 -3.13 -1.04
N GLY A 189 6.15 -3.37 -1.14
CA GLY A 189 5.15 -2.31 -1.06
C GLY A 189 5.15 -1.53 0.25
N TRP A 190 5.61 -2.14 1.33
CA TRP A 190 5.72 -1.50 2.64
C TRP A 190 6.90 -0.54 2.76
N GLY A 191 8.01 -0.77 2.04
CA GLY A 191 9.15 0.14 2.00
C GLY A 191 8.82 1.51 1.41
N ARG A 192 7.76 1.60 0.58
CA ARG A 192 7.28 2.90 0.07
C ARG A 192 6.77 3.82 1.17
N TYR A 193 6.17 3.27 2.23
CA TYR A 193 5.66 4.06 3.37
C TYR A 193 6.78 4.55 4.29
N GLN A 194 7.98 4.02 4.13
CA GLN A 194 9.16 4.37 4.93
C GLN A 194 10.16 5.23 4.15
N ASN A 195 9.88 5.54 2.89
CA ASN A 195 10.77 6.35 2.08
C ASN A 195 10.34 7.82 2.14
N LEU A 196 11.16 8.64 2.78
CA LEU A 196 10.97 10.10 2.88
C LEU A 196 10.97 10.79 1.51
N ASP A 197 11.64 10.21 0.49
CA ASP A 197 11.60 10.74 -0.87
C ASP A 197 10.19 10.69 -1.50
N LEU A 198 9.25 9.98 -0.87
CA LEU A 198 7.85 9.93 -1.29
C LEU A 198 6.96 10.94 -0.54
N VAL A 199 7.51 11.71 0.38
CA VAL A 199 6.80 12.85 0.99
C VAL A 199 6.81 14.01 0.00
N ILE A 200 5.69 14.68 -0.13
CA ILE A 200 5.57 15.84 -1.02
C ILE A 200 6.34 17.00 -0.39
N PRO A 201 7.27 17.65 -1.12
CA PRO A 201 8.03 18.78 -0.60
C PRO A 201 7.13 19.93 -0.14
N ASP A 202 7.54 20.63 0.91
CA ASP A 202 6.78 21.73 1.50
C ASP A 202 6.48 22.86 0.49
N GLU A 203 7.40 23.12 -0.44
CA GLU A 203 7.20 24.11 -1.50
C GLU A 203 6.03 23.74 -2.42
N VAL A 204 5.84 22.45 -2.68
CA VAL A 204 4.71 21.96 -3.49
C VAL A 204 3.41 22.03 -2.68
N CYS A 205 3.46 21.73 -1.39
CA CYS A 205 2.32 21.89 -0.50
C CYS A 205 1.86 23.37 -0.44
N LEU A 206 2.77 24.29 -0.18
CA LEU A 206 2.52 25.74 -0.17
C LEU A 206 2.01 26.26 -1.52
N MET A 207 2.55 25.74 -2.62
CA MET A 207 2.09 26.09 -3.96
C MET A 207 0.62 25.69 -4.19
N ILE A 208 0.20 24.53 -3.68
CA ILE A 208 -1.20 24.07 -3.79
C ILE A 208 -2.11 24.93 -2.91
N GLU A 209 -1.73 25.18 -1.66
CA GLU A 209 -2.51 25.99 -0.73
C GLU A 209 -2.72 27.41 -1.28
N ASN A 210 -1.63 28.07 -1.66
CA ASN A 210 -1.66 29.40 -2.26
C ASN A 210 -2.47 29.42 -3.57
N GLY A 211 -2.33 28.35 -4.38
CA GLY A 211 -3.08 28.21 -5.62
C GLY A 211 -4.59 28.12 -5.39
N VAL A 212 -5.04 27.27 -4.46
CA VAL A 212 -6.45 27.14 -4.07
C VAL A 212 -6.98 28.46 -3.50
N GLN A 213 -6.23 29.11 -2.60
CA GLN A 213 -6.60 30.40 -2.03
C GLN A 213 -6.74 31.49 -3.09
N LEU A 214 -5.77 31.59 -4.01
CA LEU A 214 -5.81 32.57 -5.10
C LEU A 214 -7.01 32.36 -6.01
N TRP A 215 -7.35 31.10 -6.34
CA TRP A 215 -8.51 30.78 -7.15
C TRP A 215 -9.80 31.12 -6.41
N ALA A 216 -9.92 30.79 -5.14
CA ALA A 216 -11.08 31.12 -4.32
C ALA A 216 -11.28 32.63 -4.21
N SER A 217 -10.24 33.41 -3.97
CA SER A 217 -10.32 34.87 -3.86
C SER A 217 -10.73 35.54 -5.18
N LYS A 218 -10.29 35.01 -6.32
CA LYS A 218 -10.65 35.52 -7.66
C LYS A 218 -12.07 35.16 -8.08
N LEU A 219 -12.49 33.90 -7.82
CA LEU A 219 -13.74 33.38 -8.32
C LEU A 219 -14.89 33.56 -7.33
N CYS A 220 -14.61 33.63 -6.02
CA CYS A 220 -15.59 33.73 -4.95
C CYS A 220 -15.33 34.94 -4.04
N PRO A 221 -15.35 36.17 -4.55
CA PRO A 221 -15.15 37.36 -3.73
C PRO A 221 -16.23 37.45 -2.64
N LYS A 222 -15.93 38.14 -1.54
CA LYS A 222 -16.91 38.43 -0.49
C LYS A 222 -18.00 39.35 -1.08
N LEU A 223 -19.20 38.82 -1.23
CA LEU A 223 -20.38 39.55 -1.71
C LEU A 223 -21.43 39.56 -0.59
N GLU A 224 -21.97 40.71 -0.30
CA GLU A 224 -22.85 40.92 0.87
C GLU A 224 -24.25 40.33 0.66
N THR A 225 -24.79 40.38 -0.57
CA THR A 225 -26.14 39.94 -0.85
C THR A 225 -26.21 38.65 -1.65
N LYS A 226 -27.28 37.89 -1.44
CA LYS A 226 -27.56 36.65 -2.20
C LYS A 226 -27.74 36.94 -3.70
N GLU A 227 -28.34 38.06 -4.04
CA GLU A 227 -28.54 38.48 -5.42
C GLU A 227 -27.24 38.82 -6.14
N SER A 228 -26.29 39.52 -5.47
CA SER A 228 -24.99 39.81 -6.04
C SER A 228 -24.17 38.55 -6.27
N LYS A 229 -24.29 37.53 -5.38
CA LYS A 229 -23.67 36.21 -5.56
C LYS A 229 -24.22 35.50 -6.80
N ILE A 230 -25.53 35.48 -6.99
CA ILE A 230 -26.17 34.84 -8.15
C ILE A 230 -25.74 35.54 -9.46
N LYS A 231 -25.81 36.89 -9.51
CA LYS A 231 -25.31 37.65 -10.66
C LYS A 231 -23.83 37.40 -10.97
N HIS A 232 -23.04 37.30 -9.96
CA HIS A 232 -21.62 36.99 -10.12
C HIS A 232 -21.41 35.58 -10.68
N PHE A 233 -22.12 34.58 -10.20
CA PHE A 233 -22.04 33.21 -10.69
C PHE A 233 -22.50 33.08 -12.14
N GLU A 234 -23.57 33.79 -12.55
CA GLU A 234 -24.00 33.83 -13.94
C GLU A 234 -22.95 34.48 -14.87
N LYS A 235 -22.24 35.51 -14.40
CA LYS A 235 -21.12 36.09 -15.13
C LYS A 235 -19.94 35.10 -15.26
N LEU A 236 -19.63 34.36 -14.19
CA LEU A 236 -18.56 33.37 -14.18
C LEU A 236 -18.85 32.20 -15.12
N LYS A 237 -20.10 31.82 -15.32
CA LYS A 237 -20.49 30.73 -16.22
C LYS A 237 -19.97 30.92 -17.66
N LYS A 238 -19.81 32.18 -18.10
CA LYS A 238 -19.25 32.50 -19.42
C LYS A 238 -17.72 32.67 -19.40
N ALA A 239 -17.16 33.00 -18.25
CA ALA A 239 -15.74 33.37 -18.10
C ALA A 239 -14.83 32.26 -17.62
N VAL A 240 -15.37 31.28 -16.86
CA VAL A 240 -14.59 30.21 -16.23
C VAL A 240 -14.73 28.93 -17.04
N LYS A 241 -13.60 28.33 -17.36
CA LYS A 241 -13.57 26.96 -17.88
C LYS A 241 -13.83 25.99 -16.74
N VAL A 242 -15.02 25.41 -16.72
CA VAL A 242 -15.50 24.52 -15.64
C VAL A 242 -14.56 23.32 -15.44
N GLU A 243 -13.95 22.82 -16.52
CA GLU A 243 -12.98 21.75 -16.46
C GLU A 243 -11.78 22.10 -15.58
N VAL A 244 -11.28 23.35 -15.69
CA VAL A 244 -10.13 23.80 -14.89
C VAL A 244 -10.52 24.02 -13.43
N LEU A 245 -11.73 24.55 -13.18
CA LEU A 245 -12.27 24.66 -11.82
C LEU A 245 -12.41 23.27 -11.17
N ARG A 246 -12.92 22.30 -11.90
CA ARG A 246 -13.03 20.91 -11.45
C ARG A 246 -11.66 20.33 -11.12
N GLU A 247 -10.65 20.51 -11.99
CA GLU A 247 -9.28 20.04 -11.72
C GLU A 247 -8.71 20.68 -10.44
N CYS A 248 -8.95 21.97 -10.22
CA CYS A 248 -8.55 22.67 -9.00
C CYS A 248 -9.24 22.09 -7.75
N ILE A 249 -10.52 21.77 -7.84
CA ILE A 249 -11.26 21.14 -6.74
C ILE A 249 -10.75 19.73 -6.47
N ILE A 250 -10.50 18.93 -7.49
CA ILE A 250 -9.99 17.56 -7.36
C ILE A 250 -8.65 17.55 -6.64
N ILE A 251 -7.68 18.39 -7.04
CA ILE A 251 -6.39 18.45 -6.34
C ILE A 251 -6.56 18.93 -4.90
N GLY A 252 -7.43 19.91 -4.64
CA GLY A 252 -7.73 20.37 -3.29
C GLY A 252 -8.33 19.27 -2.42
N ILE A 253 -9.32 18.52 -2.91
CA ILE A 253 -9.91 17.40 -2.15
C ILE A 253 -8.83 16.36 -1.84
N ILE A 254 -8.02 15.97 -2.81
CA ILE A 254 -6.96 14.97 -2.62
C ILE A 254 -5.91 15.47 -1.62
N TYR A 255 -5.51 16.73 -1.72
CA TYR A 255 -4.52 17.34 -0.84
C TYR A 255 -5.00 17.37 0.62
N TYR A 256 -6.21 17.86 0.88
CA TYR A 256 -6.71 18.01 2.24
C TYR A 256 -7.29 16.73 2.86
N THR A 257 -7.76 15.77 2.05
CA THR A 257 -8.43 14.57 2.58
C THR A 257 -7.67 13.27 2.34
N GLY A 258 -6.68 13.27 1.48
CA GLY A 258 -6.00 12.04 1.05
C GLY A 258 -6.92 11.06 0.33
N ALA A 259 -8.02 11.53 -0.28
CA ALA A 259 -8.98 10.67 -0.97
C ALA A 259 -8.34 9.93 -2.15
N ARG A 260 -8.71 8.66 -2.32
CA ARG A 260 -8.30 7.88 -3.50
C ARG A 260 -9.16 8.27 -4.71
N PRO A 261 -8.67 8.13 -5.95
CA PRO A 261 -9.46 8.40 -7.15
C PRO A 261 -10.82 7.70 -7.16
N VAL A 262 -10.88 6.44 -6.71
CA VAL A 262 -12.13 5.70 -6.58
C VAL A 262 -13.11 6.32 -5.59
N GLN A 263 -12.63 7.02 -4.56
CA GLN A 263 -13.50 7.74 -3.62
C GLN A 263 -14.05 9.01 -4.25
N ILE A 264 -13.24 9.73 -5.03
CA ILE A 264 -13.67 10.89 -5.82
C ILE A 264 -14.85 10.51 -6.75
N GLY A 265 -14.74 9.36 -7.44
CA GLY A 265 -15.80 8.86 -8.31
C GLY A 265 -17.07 8.37 -7.59
N LYS A 266 -17.01 8.21 -6.27
CA LYS A 266 -18.16 7.81 -5.43
C LYS A 266 -18.83 8.98 -4.69
N MET A 267 -18.29 10.19 -4.80
CA MET A 267 -18.83 11.36 -4.12
C MET A 267 -20.11 11.84 -4.78
N ALA A 268 -21.15 12.04 -3.98
CA ALA A 268 -22.38 12.72 -4.35
C ALA A 268 -22.31 14.21 -4.06
N GLY A 269 -23.19 15.01 -4.65
CA GLY A 269 -23.30 16.43 -4.34
C GLY A 269 -23.66 16.70 -2.88
N GLY A 270 -24.43 15.82 -2.25
CA GLY A 270 -24.80 15.87 -0.83
C GLY A 270 -23.69 15.46 0.12
N ASP A 271 -22.60 14.86 -0.35
CA ASP A 271 -21.42 14.56 0.48
C ASP A 271 -20.63 15.83 0.85
N TYR A 272 -20.87 16.94 0.17
CA TYR A 272 -20.36 18.24 0.53
C TYR A 272 -21.34 18.94 1.48
N VAL A 273 -20.91 19.18 2.71
CA VAL A 273 -21.74 19.70 3.79
C VAL A 273 -21.20 21.05 4.27
N VAL A 274 -22.11 22.00 4.40
CA VAL A 274 -21.83 23.34 4.95
C VAL A 274 -22.68 23.54 6.19
N ASP A 275 -22.04 23.61 7.35
CA ASP A 275 -22.70 23.89 8.63
C ASP A 275 -22.51 25.35 9.03
N THR A 276 -23.53 25.95 9.60
CA THR A 276 -23.40 27.22 10.29
C THR A 276 -22.94 26.94 11.73
N VAL A 277 -21.74 27.39 12.05
CA VAL A 277 -21.18 27.27 13.40
C VAL A 277 -21.31 28.62 14.08
N ASN A 278 -22.37 28.79 14.89
CA ASN A 278 -22.67 30.03 15.64
C ASN A 278 -22.70 31.30 14.76
N GLU A 279 -22.81 32.47 15.38
CA GLU A 279 -22.87 33.76 14.68
C GLU A 279 -21.59 34.13 13.88
N HIS A 280 -20.53 33.30 13.93
CA HIS A 280 -19.18 33.68 13.52
C HIS A 280 -18.56 32.89 12.36
N GLY A 281 -19.23 31.90 11.75
CA GLY A 281 -18.59 31.22 10.61
C GLY A 281 -19.33 30.02 10.04
N MET A 282 -18.94 29.67 8.83
CA MET A 282 -19.37 28.45 8.16
C MET A 282 -18.26 27.40 8.24
N ARG A 283 -18.64 26.19 8.59
CA ARG A 283 -17.76 25.02 8.57
C ARG A 283 -18.03 24.21 7.32
N TYR A 284 -16.99 24.01 6.53
CA TYR A 284 -17.05 23.23 5.31
C TYR A 284 -16.49 21.84 5.57
N SER A 285 -17.18 20.81 5.12
CA SER A 285 -16.81 19.41 5.36
C SER A 285 -17.13 18.56 4.16
N PHE A 286 -16.40 17.47 4.01
CA PHE A 286 -16.67 16.40 3.06
C PHE A 286 -16.96 15.09 3.77
N LEU A 287 -18.00 14.39 3.34
CA LEU A 287 -18.31 13.02 3.72
C LEU A 287 -17.59 12.09 2.75
N VAL A 288 -16.32 11.75 3.05
CA VAL A 288 -15.48 10.93 2.17
C VAL A 288 -15.92 9.47 2.24
N PRO A 289 -16.40 8.86 1.14
CA PRO A 289 -16.84 7.47 1.13
C PRO A 289 -15.65 6.52 1.31
N TYR A 290 -15.83 5.42 2.04
CA TYR A 290 -14.79 4.39 2.14
C TYR A 290 -14.51 3.75 0.77
N ALA A 291 -13.23 3.54 0.48
CA ALA A 291 -12.80 2.95 -0.78
C ALA A 291 -13.12 1.45 -0.88
N LYS A 292 -12.97 0.73 0.24
CA LYS A 292 -13.15 -0.72 0.33
C LYS A 292 -13.98 -1.04 1.58
N GLN A 293 -15.09 -1.71 1.39
CA GLN A 293 -15.97 -2.15 2.47
C GLN A 293 -16.55 -3.52 2.11
N SER A 294 -16.90 -4.30 3.14
CA SER A 294 -17.62 -5.57 3.00
C SER A 294 -19.12 -5.43 3.23
N LYS A 295 -19.65 -4.22 3.31
CA LYS A 295 -21.06 -3.93 3.62
C LYS A 295 -21.78 -3.36 2.41
N LEU A 296 -23.09 -3.58 2.33
CA LEU A 296 -23.94 -3.05 1.26
C LEU A 296 -24.10 -1.52 1.29
N ALA A 297 -24.01 -0.92 2.48
CA ALA A 297 -24.07 0.54 2.62
C ALA A 297 -22.67 1.16 2.66
N ILE A 298 -22.47 2.26 1.95
CA ILE A 298 -21.21 2.99 1.94
C ILE A 298 -21.12 3.83 3.20
N HIS A 299 -20.15 3.52 4.05
CA HIS A 299 -19.78 4.39 5.17
C HIS A 299 -18.98 5.59 4.64
N ARG A 300 -19.22 6.73 5.26
CA ARG A 300 -18.56 7.99 4.95
C ARG A 300 -17.90 8.56 6.19
N VAL A 301 -16.72 9.11 6.02
CA VAL A 301 -15.98 9.81 7.08
C VAL A 301 -16.08 11.29 6.83
N ARG A 302 -16.49 12.04 7.87
CA ARG A 302 -16.55 13.49 7.79
C ARG A 302 -15.16 14.09 8.00
N VAL A 303 -14.67 14.80 6.99
CA VAL A 303 -13.38 15.50 7.01
C VAL A 303 -13.63 16.99 6.79
N ALA A 304 -13.12 17.83 7.68
CA ALA A 304 -13.18 19.27 7.50
C ALA A 304 -12.25 19.70 6.35
N ILE A 305 -12.68 20.69 5.57
CA ILE A 305 -11.91 21.28 4.48
C ILE A 305 -11.83 22.80 4.66
N PRO A 306 -10.80 23.47 4.11
CA PRO A 306 -10.69 24.93 4.13
C PRO A 306 -11.88 25.61 3.46
N GLU A 307 -12.20 26.81 3.96
CA GLU A 307 -13.28 27.64 3.42
C GLU A 307 -13.10 27.95 1.93
N GLU A 308 -11.86 28.17 1.51
CA GLU A 308 -11.51 28.47 0.13
C GLU A 308 -11.91 27.34 -0.81
N LEU A 309 -11.55 26.10 -0.46
CA LEU A 309 -11.94 24.93 -1.22
C LEU A 309 -13.47 24.75 -1.18
N GLY A 310 -14.10 24.95 -0.04
CA GLY A 310 -15.55 24.90 0.12
C GLY A 310 -16.27 25.87 -0.80
N LYS A 311 -15.81 27.10 -0.91
CA LYS A 311 -16.37 28.11 -1.84
C LYS A 311 -16.25 27.69 -3.31
N LEU A 312 -15.11 27.13 -3.70
CA LEU A 312 -14.92 26.62 -5.07
C LEU A 312 -15.87 25.46 -5.39
N ILE A 313 -16.10 24.56 -4.43
CA ILE A 313 -17.06 23.45 -4.60
C ILE A 313 -18.49 23.98 -4.73
N THR A 314 -18.89 24.96 -3.91
CA THR A 314 -20.19 25.61 -4.01
C THR A 314 -20.40 26.24 -5.38
N LEU A 315 -19.40 26.95 -5.89
CA LEU A 315 -19.42 27.53 -7.24
C LEU A 315 -19.55 26.44 -8.30
N TYR A 316 -18.78 25.36 -8.21
CA TYR A 316 -18.81 24.26 -9.17
C TYR A 316 -20.17 23.57 -9.20
N LYS A 317 -20.74 23.23 -8.02
CA LYS A 317 -22.11 22.66 -7.92
C LYS A 317 -23.14 23.56 -8.60
N HIS A 318 -23.03 24.88 -8.39
CA HIS A 318 -23.94 25.84 -9.02
C HIS A 318 -23.80 25.89 -10.55
N LEU A 319 -22.55 25.95 -11.05
CA LEU A 319 -22.28 26.03 -12.50
C LEU A 319 -22.72 24.78 -13.25
N GLU A 320 -22.49 23.60 -12.69
CA GLU A 320 -22.84 22.29 -13.25
C GLU A 320 -24.27 21.85 -12.89
N LYS A 321 -24.98 22.61 -12.03
CA LYS A 321 -26.32 22.30 -11.53
C LYS A 321 -26.40 20.93 -10.82
N ILE A 322 -25.39 20.61 -10.00
CA ILE A 322 -25.31 19.35 -9.28
C ILE A 322 -26.19 19.39 -8.03
N GLY A 323 -27.20 18.53 -8.00
CA GLY A 323 -28.06 18.27 -6.84
C GLY A 323 -27.36 17.36 -5.81
N ASP A 324 -28.03 17.13 -4.69
CA ASP A 324 -27.46 16.33 -3.60
C ASP A 324 -27.37 14.84 -3.97
N GLU A 325 -28.30 14.32 -4.74
CA GLU A 325 -28.31 12.92 -5.22
C GLU A 325 -27.45 12.70 -6.46
N ASP A 326 -26.99 13.78 -7.11
CA ASP A 326 -26.19 13.67 -8.31
C ASP A 326 -24.72 13.31 -7.97
N GLN A 327 -24.07 12.61 -8.87
CA GLN A 327 -22.64 12.35 -8.76
C GLN A 327 -21.85 13.65 -8.88
N LEU A 328 -21.03 14.00 -7.87
CA LEU A 328 -20.26 15.25 -7.86
C LEU A 328 -19.25 15.31 -9.01
N PHE A 329 -18.55 14.21 -9.25
CA PHE A 329 -17.61 14.06 -10.37
C PHE A 329 -17.98 12.80 -11.16
N PRO A 330 -18.62 12.93 -12.33
CA PRO A 330 -18.95 11.78 -13.17
C PRO A 330 -17.73 10.88 -13.42
N THR A 331 -17.94 9.58 -13.51
CA THR A 331 -16.87 8.56 -13.58
C THR A 331 -15.80 8.84 -14.63
N LYS A 332 -16.20 9.36 -15.81
CA LYS A 332 -15.27 9.74 -16.88
C LYS A 332 -14.27 10.81 -16.45
N LEU A 333 -14.64 11.65 -15.48
CA LEU A 333 -13.88 12.81 -15.00
C LEU A 333 -13.12 12.50 -13.70
N ALA A 334 -13.43 11.39 -13.04
CA ALA A 334 -12.85 10.98 -11.76
C ALA A 334 -12.16 9.59 -11.83
N SER A 335 -11.90 9.07 -13.02
CA SER A 335 -11.06 7.89 -13.18
C SER A 335 -9.63 8.17 -12.70
N LYS A 336 -8.88 7.12 -12.30
CA LYS A 336 -7.50 7.28 -11.82
C LYS A 336 -6.64 8.10 -12.79
N ALA A 337 -6.70 7.80 -14.08
CA ALA A 337 -5.93 8.51 -15.10
C ALA A 337 -6.31 10.00 -15.20
N MET A 338 -7.60 10.32 -15.10
CA MET A 338 -8.07 11.71 -15.13
C MET A 338 -7.69 12.48 -13.87
N VAL A 339 -7.78 11.83 -12.70
CA VAL A 339 -7.36 12.41 -11.43
C VAL A 339 -5.86 12.71 -11.44
N ASP A 340 -5.03 11.75 -11.82
CA ASP A 340 -3.57 11.96 -11.91
C ASP A 340 -3.23 13.06 -12.95
N LYS A 341 -3.95 13.13 -14.06
CA LYS A 341 -3.82 14.20 -15.06
C LYS A 341 -4.23 15.56 -14.48
N SER A 342 -5.33 15.63 -13.73
CA SER A 342 -5.80 16.87 -13.07
C SER A 342 -4.77 17.39 -12.10
N ILE A 343 -4.13 16.50 -11.32
CA ILE A 343 -3.03 16.85 -10.42
C ILE A 343 -1.89 17.51 -11.21
N GLN A 344 -1.40 16.87 -12.27
CA GLN A 344 -0.29 17.40 -13.07
C GLN A 344 -0.65 18.75 -13.72
N ASN A 345 -1.85 18.89 -14.30
CA ASN A 345 -2.33 20.11 -14.92
C ASN A 345 -2.37 21.27 -13.92
N MET A 346 -2.86 21.01 -12.70
CA MET A 346 -2.99 22.07 -11.71
C MET A 346 -1.65 22.42 -11.07
N LEU A 347 -0.76 21.48 -10.83
CA LEU A 347 0.61 21.77 -10.38
C LEU A 347 1.34 22.64 -11.39
N LEU A 348 1.20 22.37 -12.68
CA LEU A 348 1.78 23.24 -13.72
C LEU A 348 1.17 24.65 -13.67
N ARG A 349 -0.15 24.76 -13.50
CA ARG A 349 -0.82 26.08 -13.41
C ARG A 349 -0.49 26.88 -12.17
N PHE A 350 -0.24 26.22 -11.07
CA PHE A 350 0.18 26.86 -9.82
C PHE A 350 1.67 27.21 -9.79
N SER A 351 2.48 26.57 -10.64
CA SER A 351 3.92 26.84 -10.76
C SER A 351 4.19 28.27 -11.26
N PRO A 352 5.34 28.86 -10.92
CA PRO A 352 5.80 30.12 -11.49
C PRO A 352 5.82 30.12 -13.03
N LYS A 353 5.70 31.29 -13.63
CA LYS A 353 5.64 31.43 -15.10
C LYS A 353 6.87 30.85 -15.79
N GLU A 354 8.03 31.02 -15.19
CA GLU A 354 9.30 30.52 -15.68
C GLU A 354 9.29 28.99 -15.83
N ILE A 355 8.73 28.30 -14.84
CA ILE A 355 8.56 26.84 -14.88
C ILE A 355 7.53 26.45 -15.93
N GLN A 356 6.42 27.19 -16.04
CA GLN A 356 5.40 26.91 -17.06
C GLN A 356 5.99 27.03 -18.48
N GLU A 357 6.81 28.05 -18.72
CA GLU A 357 7.50 28.27 -20.00
C GLU A 357 8.55 27.21 -20.28
N ALA A 358 9.37 26.84 -19.29
CA ALA A 358 10.36 25.78 -19.43
C ALA A 358 9.72 24.41 -19.75
N VAL A 359 8.58 24.10 -19.11
CA VAL A 359 7.82 22.87 -19.45
C VAL A 359 7.24 22.92 -20.85
N LYS A 360 6.70 24.08 -21.27
CA LYS A 360 6.16 24.27 -22.62
C LYS A 360 7.26 24.11 -23.69
N ASN A 361 8.46 24.62 -23.42
CA ASN A 361 9.61 24.52 -24.31
C ASN A 361 10.29 23.14 -24.27
N LYS A 362 9.87 22.23 -23.36
CA LYS A 362 10.47 20.92 -23.09
C LYS A 362 11.86 20.97 -22.43
N ASP A 363 12.25 22.11 -21.87
CA ASP A 363 13.52 22.29 -21.15
C ASP A 363 13.46 21.74 -19.73
N TYR A 364 12.22 21.56 -19.19
CA TYR A 364 11.98 21.01 -17.87
C TYR A 364 10.78 20.07 -17.86
N LYS A 365 10.87 18.99 -17.09
CA LYS A 365 9.77 18.06 -16.84
C LYS A 365 9.36 18.12 -15.38
N LEU A 366 8.12 18.51 -15.12
CA LEU A 366 7.58 18.48 -13.76
C LEU A 366 7.66 17.07 -13.16
N PRO A 367 8.05 16.94 -11.89
CA PRO A 367 7.94 15.68 -11.17
C PRO A 367 6.51 15.13 -11.19
N THR A 368 6.36 13.82 -11.29
CA THR A 368 5.06 13.19 -11.37
C THR A 368 4.51 12.93 -9.97
N TYR A 369 3.48 13.66 -9.58
CA TYR A 369 2.73 13.45 -8.35
C TYR A 369 1.43 12.71 -8.64
N THR A 370 1.10 11.73 -7.82
CA THR A 370 -0.11 10.92 -7.94
C THR A 370 -0.99 11.06 -6.71
N ALA A 371 -2.28 10.75 -6.81
CA ALA A 371 -3.19 10.74 -5.68
C ALA A 371 -2.70 9.84 -4.53
N SER A 372 -1.93 8.79 -4.84
CA SER A 372 -1.32 7.92 -3.83
C SER A 372 -0.27 8.65 -3.00
N LEU A 373 0.57 9.49 -3.61
CA LEU A 373 1.58 10.29 -2.90
C LEU A 373 0.91 11.30 -1.97
N PHE A 374 -0.12 12.01 -2.43
CA PHE A 374 -0.88 12.93 -1.58
C PHE A 374 -1.52 12.22 -0.39
N ARG A 375 -2.04 11.02 -0.61
CA ARG A 375 -2.58 10.22 0.48
C ARG A 375 -1.50 9.82 1.49
N HIS A 376 -0.30 9.46 1.02
CA HIS A 376 0.86 9.24 1.91
C HIS A 376 1.19 10.48 2.70
N ASN A 377 1.23 11.64 2.03
CA ASN A 377 1.51 12.91 2.68
C ASN A 377 0.52 13.22 3.81
N VAL A 378 -0.79 13.04 3.57
CA VAL A 378 -1.82 13.23 4.61
C VAL A 378 -1.62 12.27 5.78
N GLY A 379 -1.42 10.97 5.52
CA GLY A 379 -1.19 9.99 6.59
C GLY A 379 0.08 10.26 7.38
N HIS A 380 1.14 10.68 6.70
CA HIS A 380 2.41 11.05 7.31
C HIS A 380 2.27 12.33 8.15
N SER A 381 1.64 13.38 7.60
CA SER A 381 1.38 14.64 8.30
C SER A 381 0.55 14.41 9.58
N MET A 382 -0.47 13.55 9.54
CA MET A 382 -1.23 13.18 10.73
C MET A 382 -0.34 12.49 11.78
N ALA A 383 0.52 11.55 11.35
CA ALA A 383 1.46 10.87 12.24
C ALA A 383 2.45 11.85 12.88
N MET A 384 2.99 12.79 12.10
CA MET A 384 3.89 13.84 12.58
C MET A 384 3.22 14.77 13.61
N ASN A 385 1.93 15.02 13.45
CA ASN A 385 1.15 15.80 14.42
C ASN A 385 0.65 14.96 15.62
N GLY A 386 1.14 13.73 15.77
CA GLY A 386 0.86 12.89 16.94
C GLY A 386 -0.48 12.15 16.90
N ALA A 387 -1.15 12.06 15.74
CA ALA A 387 -2.38 11.29 15.63
C ALA A 387 -2.12 9.80 15.89
N SER A 388 -3.03 9.17 16.61
CA SER A 388 -2.99 7.73 16.89
C SER A 388 -3.28 6.90 15.63
N ALA A 389 -2.87 5.62 15.65
CA ALA A 389 -3.19 4.69 14.55
C ALA A 389 -4.70 4.58 14.29
N ALA A 390 -5.52 4.68 15.33
CA ALA A 390 -6.98 4.65 15.22
C ALA A 390 -7.53 5.89 14.48
N GLU A 391 -7.04 7.08 14.81
CA GLU A 391 -7.43 8.34 14.14
C GLU A 391 -6.99 8.35 12.68
N ILE A 392 -5.75 7.97 12.41
CA ILE A 392 -5.23 7.87 11.03
C ILE A 392 -6.07 6.85 10.24
N ALA A 393 -6.33 5.66 10.79
CA ALA A 393 -7.14 4.64 10.14
C ALA A 393 -8.56 5.12 9.88
N TYR A 394 -9.18 5.82 10.84
CA TYR A 394 -10.52 6.37 10.71
C TYR A 394 -10.60 7.40 9.59
N ILE A 395 -9.78 8.46 9.62
CA ILE A 395 -9.80 9.55 8.63
C ILE A 395 -9.41 9.04 7.24
N MET A 396 -8.42 8.15 7.17
CA MET A 396 -7.98 7.56 5.91
C MET A 396 -8.92 6.47 5.39
N GLY A 397 -9.95 6.06 6.15
CA GLY A 397 -10.87 4.98 5.77
C GLY A 397 -10.16 3.64 5.62
N HIS A 398 -9.28 3.28 6.55
CA HIS A 398 -8.66 1.97 6.62
C HIS A 398 -9.54 1.01 7.42
N THR A 399 -9.62 -0.24 6.97
CA THR A 399 -10.40 -1.29 7.66
C THR A 399 -9.64 -1.94 8.81
N ASN A 400 -8.32 -1.72 8.89
CA ASN A 400 -7.46 -2.19 9.97
C ASN A 400 -6.36 -1.15 10.25
N TYR A 401 -5.70 -1.29 11.40
CA TYR A 401 -4.65 -0.37 11.84
C TYR A 401 -3.29 -0.61 11.20
N THR A 402 -3.09 -1.75 10.53
CA THR A 402 -1.78 -2.17 9.99
C THR A 402 -1.14 -1.12 9.07
N VAL A 403 -1.94 -0.44 8.23
CA VAL A 403 -1.44 0.62 7.35
C VAL A 403 -1.17 1.90 8.14
N ALA A 404 -2.02 2.23 9.10
CA ALA A 404 -1.87 3.41 9.96
C ALA A 404 -0.59 3.29 10.82
N ASP A 405 -0.35 2.11 11.41
CA ASP A 405 0.87 1.81 12.16
C ASP A 405 2.14 2.01 11.31
N LYS A 406 2.07 1.74 9.99
CA LYS A 406 3.21 1.95 9.09
C LYS A 406 3.53 3.43 8.89
N TYR A 407 2.52 4.31 8.81
CA TYR A 407 2.77 5.76 8.77
C TYR A 407 3.45 6.24 10.06
N ILE A 408 3.02 5.73 11.21
CA ILE A 408 3.60 6.10 12.50
C ILE A 408 5.03 5.55 12.63
N ALA A 409 5.28 4.32 12.18
CA ALA A 409 6.60 3.69 12.24
C ALA A 409 7.61 4.27 11.24
N ALA A 410 7.12 4.98 10.21
CA ALA A 410 7.91 5.37 9.06
C ALA A 410 8.58 6.74 9.19
N THR A 411 8.35 7.50 10.29
CA THR A 411 8.92 8.85 10.42
C THR A 411 10.15 8.80 11.31
N PRO A 412 11.36 9.13 10.81
CA PRO A 412 12.55 9.29 11.64
C PRO A 412 12.33 10.27 12.78
N GLU A 413 11.66 11.41 12.51
CA GLU A 413 11.32 12.40 13.53
C GLU A 413 10.35 11.83 14.58
N MET A 414 9.42 10.93 14.20
CA MET A 414 8.58 10.23 15.18
C MET A 414 9.36 9.23 16.00
N ALA A 415 10.40 8.62 15.43
CA ALA A 415 11.33 7.80 16.20
C ALA A 415 12.09 8.69 17.19
N ASP A 416 12.61 9.83 16.77
CA ASP A 416 13.32 10.79 17.61
C ASP A 416 12.38 11.40 18.68
N ILE A 417 11.17 11.83 18.32
CA ILE A 417 10.18 12.34 19.27
C ILE A 417 9.79 11.27 20.29
N ARG A 418 9.60 10.03 19.86
CA ARG A 418 9.32 8.91 20.76
C ARG A 418 10.52 8.59 21.63
N GLU A 419 11.71 8.56 21.06
CA GLU A 419 12.94 8.37 21.81
C GLU A 419 13.11 9.48 22.85
N GLN A 420 12.90 10.74 22.49
CA GLN A 420 12.95 11.87 23.42
C GLN A 420 11.84 11.79 24.47
N ALA A 421 10.59 11.50 24.09
CA ALA A 421 9.47 11.39 25.00
C ALA A 421 9.63 10.20 25.97
N LEU A 422 10.04 9.06 25.46
CA LEU A 422 10.34 7.86 26.23
C LEU A 422 11.63 8.04 27.03
N GLY A 423 12.64 8.66 26.43
CA GLY A 423 13.91 8.98 27.06
C GLY A 423 13.80 10.00 28.21
N ARG A 424 12.77 10.86 28.25
CA ARG A 424 12.47 11.79 29.35
C ARG A 424 11.68 11.14 30.50
N ASN A 425 11.01 10.01 30.24
CA ASN A 425 10.26 9.31 31.28
C ASN A 425 11.21 8.46 32.15
N PRO A 426 11.37 8.78 33.46
CA PRO A 426 12.27 8.05 34.34
C PRO A 426 11.94 6.56 34.45
N VAL A 427 10.65 6.20 34.45
CA VAL A 427 10.19 4.81 34.51
C VAL A 427 10.60 4.06 33.25
N PHE A 428 10.41 4.67 32.09
CA PHE A 428 10.80 4.07 30.81
C PHE A 428 12.33 3.99 30.66
N LYS A 429 13.07 5.02 31.09
CA LYS A 429 14.54 4.97 31.16
C LYS A 429 15.02 3.81 32.02
N ASN A 430 14.43 3.63 33.20
CA ASN A 430 14.80 2.52 34.07
C ASN A 430 14.42 1.17 33.47
N MET A 431 13.23 1.07 32.84
CA MET A 431 12.78 -0.15 32.19
C MET A 431 13.65 -0.52 30.99
N MET A 432 13.95 0.44 30.11
CA MET A 432 14.84 0.24 28.96
C MET A 432 16.27 -0.10 29.40
N ALA A 433 16.76 0.57 30.43
CA ALA A 433 18.06 0.28 30.98
C ALA A 433 18.11 -1.13 31.62
N LEU A 434 17.04 -1.58 32.28
CA LEU A 434 16.89 -2.95 32.76
C LEU A 434 16.81 -3.95 31.62
N MET A 435 16.04 -3.65 30.55
CA MET A 435 15.89 -4.53 29.38
C MET A 435 17.17 -4.66 28.55
N LEU A 436 17.94 -3.57 28.41
CA LEU A 436 19.15 -3.55 27.58
C LEU A 436 20.42 -3.97 28.31
N THR A 437 20.50 -3.74 29.62
CA THR A 437 21.72 -3.91 30.40
C THR A 437 21.57 -4.88 31.57
N GLY A 438 20.35 -5.38 31.81
CA GLY A 438 20.10 -6.16 33.05
C GLY A 438 20.26 -5.33 34.32
N ASN A 439 20.31 -5.98 35.46
CA ASN A 439 20.60 -5.34 36.73
C ASN A 439 22.11 -5.21 36.93
N LEU A 440 22.58 -4.00 37.17
CA LEU A 440 23.97 -3.78 37.56
C LEU A 440 24.22 -4.41 38.93
N ILE A 441 25.28 -5.15 39.06
CA ILE A 441 25.65 -5.79 40.32
C ILE A 441 27.17 -5.72 40.53
N HIS A 442 27.61 -5.57 41.77
CA HIS A 442 29.04 -5.65 42.06
C HIS A 442 29.48 -7.14 42.02
N SER A 443 30.65 -7.41 41.44
CA SER A 443 31.14 -8.78 41.19
C SER A 443 31.21 -9.65 42.45
N THR A 444 31.43 -9.03 43.62
CA THR A 444 31.46 -9.72 44.92
C THR A 444 30.09 -10.15 45.45
N LYS A 445 29.04 -9.53 44.94
CA LYS A 445 27.64 -9.86 45.30
C LYS A 445 26.98 -10.87 44.34
N TRP A 446 27.72 -11.28 43.30
CA TRP A 446 27.23 -12.23 42.32
C TRP A 446 27.66 -13.65 42.65
N GLU A 447 26.69 -14.51 42.96
CA GLU A 447 26.91 -15.93 43.28
C GLU A 447 26.69 -16.88 42.10
N GLY A 448 26.14 -16.36 40.98
CA GLY A 448 25.81 -17.15 39.79
C GLY A 448 26.98 -17.33 38.82
N ARG A 449 26.65 -17.83 37.62
CA ARG A 449 27.61 -18.04 36.54
C ARG A 449 28.20 -16.72 36.04
N LYS A 450 29.52 -16.60 36.05
CA LYS A 450 30.24 -15.46 35.46
C LYS A 450 30.38 -15.65 33.96
N VAL A 451 30.26 -14.55 33.19
CA VAL A 451 30.45 -14.58 31.75
C VAL A 451 31.95 -14.47 31.44
N ALA A 452 32.43 -15.44 30.65
CA ALA A 452 33.77 -15.39 30.07
C ALA A 452 33.63 -15.53 28.54
N ALA A 453 34.24 -14.64 27.78
CA ALA A 453 34.04 -14.58 26.34
C ALA A 453 35.23 -13.99 25.59
N SER A 454 35.40 -14.42 24.33
CA SER A 454 36.37 -13.82 23.42
C SER A 454 35.71 -12.71 22.58
N ILE A 455 36.28 -11.51 22.60
CA ILE A 455 35.90 -10.36 21.81
C ILE A 455 37.19 -9.80 21.19
N GLY A 456 37.25 -9.65 19.88
CA GLY A 456 38.45 -9.16 19.19
C GLY A 456 39.70 -10.00 19.46
N GLY A 457 39.54 -11.34 19.60
CA GLY A 457 40.64 -12.24 19.90
C GLY A 457 41.16 -12.22 21.36
N LYS A 458 40.62 -11.33 22.23
CA LYS A 458 40.99 -11.23 23.66
C LYS A 458 39.93 -11.88 24.54
N LEU A 459 40.37 -12.51 25.64
CA LEU A 459 39.50 -13.18 26.62
C LEU A 459 39.07 -12.17 27.70
N HIS A 460 37.76 -11.94 27.81
CA HIS A 460 37.15 -11.11 28.85
C HIS A 460 36.41 -11.99 29.85
N HIS A 461 36.76 -11.96 31.11
CA HIS A 461 36.22 -12.83 32.17
C HIS A 461 35.64 -12.06 33.37
N HIS A 462 35.74 -10.72 33.36
CA HIS A 462 35.26 -9.88 34.46
C HIS A 462 34.35 -8.77 33.94
N ILE A 463 33.35 -9.14 33.11
CA ILE A 463 32.41 -8.19 32.50
C ILE A 463 31.00 -8.31 33.10
N GLY A 464 30.64 -9.45 33.69
CA GLY A 464 29.32 -9.64 34.28
C GLY A 464 28.96 -11.08 34.57
N GLY A 465 27.77 -11.29 35.10
CA GLY A 465 27.16 -12.59 35.33
C GLY A 465 26.04 -12.90 34.35
N CYS A 466 25.56 -14.13 34.36
CA CYS A 466 24.44 -14.58 33.55
C CYS A 466 23.37 -15.24 34.43
N SER A 467 22.14 -14.72 34.41
CA SER A 467 20.99 -15.26 35.16
C SER A 467 20.21 -16.33 34.38
N TYR A 468 20.68 -16.75 33.20
CA TYR A 468 20.04 -17.80 32.43
C TYR A 468 20.24 -19.16 33.08
N GLU A 469 19.17 -19.87 33.37
CA GLU A 469 19.17 -21.09 34.19
C GLU A 469 19.75 -22.32 33.47
N GLU A 470 19.72 -22.36 32.14
CA GLU A 470 20.23 -23.48 31.37
C GLU A 470 21.75 -23.42 31.19
N ASN A 471 22.38 -24.60 31.14
CA ASN A 471 23.84 -24.71 31.04
C ASN A 471 24.42 -24.27 29.69
N ILE A 472 23.61 -24.26 28.63
CA ILE A 472 24.06 -23.93 27.28
C ILE A 472 23.43 -22.59 26.88
N CYS A 473 24.29 -21.59 26.63
CA CYS A 473 23.82 -20.30 26.10
C CYS A 473 23.39 -20.44 24.63
N PRO A 474 22.16 -20.10 24.27
CA PRO A 474 21.70 -20.16 22.88
C PRO A 474 22.26 -19.04 21.99
N PHE A 475 22.99 -18.08 22.60
CA PHE A 475 23.56 -16.93 21.92
C PHE A 475 25.09 -16.98 21.90
N SER A 476 25.73 -16.16 21.05
CA SER A 476 27.18 -16.00 21.06
C SER A 476 27.64 -15.38 22.38
N GLN A 477 28.19 -16.20 23.26
CA GLN A 477 28.63 -15.80 24.60
C GLN A 477 29.65 -14.65 24.52
N GLY A 478 29.47 -13.63 25.33
CA GLY A 478 30.28 -12.41 25.35
C GLY A 478 29.84 -11.34 24.38
N ARG A 479 29.89 -11.60 23.08
CA ARG A 479 29.44 -10.63 22.07
C ARG A 479 27.95 -10.27 22.19
N ALA A 480 27.10 -11.28 22.43
CA ALA A 480 25.67 -11.07 22.58
C ALA A 480 25.24 -10.64 24.00
N CYS A 481 26.10 -10.79 25.00
CA CYS A 481 25.76 -10.55 26.40
C CYS A 481 25.31 -9.11 26.64
N TYR A 482 26.00 -8.12 26.12
CA TYR A 482 25.69 -6.71 26.34
C TYR A 482 24.27 -6.26 25.84
N GLY A 483 23.65 -7.06 24.98
CA GLY A 483 22.25 -6.86 24.55
C GLY A 483 21.30 -7.96 25.05
N CYS A 484 21.72 -8.80 25.98
CA CYS A 484 20.97 -9.94 26.50
C CYS A 484 20.24 -9.59 27.79
N LEU A 485 18.96 -10.00 27.91
CA LEU A 485 18.13 -9.76 29.09
C LEU A 485 18.65 -10.51 30.36
N TYR A 486 19.40 -11.57 30.18
CA TYR A 486 19.95 -12.38 31.27
C TYR A 486 21.34 -11.91 31.72
N PHE A 487 21.90 -10.90 31.08
CA PHE A 487 23.20 -10.37 31.41
C PHE A 487 23.15 -9.42 32.61
N MET A 488 23.99 -9.62 33.57
CA MET A 488 24.14 -8.85 34.80
C MET A 488 25.52 -8.18 34.79
N PRO A 489 25.67 -6.98 34.17
CA PRO A 489 26.97 -6.30 34.10
C PRO A 489 27.50 -6.00 35.50
N PHE A 490 28.81 -6.22 35.70
CA PHE A 490 29.47 -5.89 36.95
C PHE A 490 29.81 -4.41 37.02
N THR A 491 29.47 -3.72 38.10
CA THR A 491 29.81 -2.30 38.30
C THR A 491 31.31 -2.06 38.38
N ASP A 492 32.07 -3.06 38.73
CA ASP A 492 33.54 -3.13 38.80
C ASP A 492 34.15 -3.92 37.63
N GLY A 493 33.37 -4.12 36.54
CA GLY A 493 33.76 -4.92 35.39
C GLY A 493 34.68 -4.20 34.41
N ASN A 494 35.47 -4.95 33.64
CA ASN A 494 36.42 -4.44 32.65
C ASN A 494 35.74 -4.07 31.33
N HIS A 495 34.69 -3.23 31.38
CA HIS A 495 33.88 -2.88 30.20
C HIS A 495 34.64 -2.02 29.20
N LYS A 496 35.59 -1.19 29.64
CA LYS A 496 36.42 -0.39 28.74
C LYS A 496 37.30 -1.27 27.87
N GLU A 497 37.94 -2.28 28.46
CA GLU A 497 38.75 -3.25 27.70
C GLU A 497 37.92 -4.05 26.70
N ALA A 498 36.67 -4.42 27.07
CA ALA A 498 35.75 -5.07 26.16
C ALA A 498 35.34 -4.14 25.01
N LEU A 499 35.13 -2.84 25.28
CA LEU A 499 34.84 -1.83 24.28
C LEU A 499 36.00 -1.67 23.28
N ASP A 500 37.23 -1.56 23.77
CA ASP A 500 38.42 -1.47 22.93
C ASP A 500 38.56 -2.69 22.01
N SER A 501 38.27 -3.88 22.53
CA SER A 501 38.28 -5.11 21.73
C SER A 501 37.16 -5.16 20.66
N PHE A 502 36.01 -4.53 20.89
CA PHE A 502 34.99 -4.35 19.84
C PHE A 502 35.47 -3.39 18.76
N PHE A 503 36.19 -2.34 19.10
CA PHE A 503 36.78 -1.44 18.09
C PHE A 503 37.82 -2.17 17.24
N ASP A 504 38.70 -2.94 17.85
CA ASP A 504 39.71 -3.75 17.14
C ASP A 504 39.03 -4.72 16.14
N GLU A 505 37.95 -5.40 16.57
CA GLU A 505 37.21 -6.35 15.74
C GLU A 505 36.44 -5.65 14.61
N ILE A 506 35.87 -4.45 14.86
CA ILE A 506 35.19 -3.63 13.85
C ILE A 506 36.19 -3.19 12.78
N ASP A 507 37.38 -2.76 13.16
CA ASP A 507 38.40 -2.30 12.21
C ASP A 507 38.96 -3.48 11.39
N GLU A 508 39.12 -4.66 11.98
CA GLU A 508 39.50 -5.87 11.25
C GLU A 508 38.46 -6.27 10.20
N ILE A 509 37.17 -6.31 10.58
CA ILE A 509 36.10 -6.66 9.64
C ILE A 509 35.92 -5.58 8.56
N ARG A 510 36.18 -4.30 8.90
CA ARG A 510 36.15 -3.20 7.90
C ARG A 510 37.22 -3.42 6.84
N ASN A 511 38.45 -3.73 7.26
CA ASN A 511 39.54 -3.97 6.32
C ASN A 511 39.23 -5.16 5.41
N ILE A 512 38.70 -6.27 5.95
CA ILE A 512 38.27 -7.43 5.17
C ILE A 512 37.14 -7.08 4.18
N ALA A 513 36.17 -6.26 4.60
CA ALA A 513 35.04 -5.84 3.76
C ALA A 513 35.51 -4.92 2.62
N ASP A 514 36.42 -4.00 2.91
CA ASP A 514 37.02 -3.08 1.93
C ASP A 514 37.85 -3.85 0.88
N ASP A 515 38.66 -4.82 1.31
CA ASP A 515 39.42 -5.71 0.43
C ASP A 515 38.51 -6.58 -0.48
N ALA A 516 37.34 -6.96 0.04
CA ALA A 516 36.32 -7.71 -0.71
C ALA A 516 35.40 -6.83 -1.58
N GLY A 517 35.55 -5.50 -1.56
CA GLY A 517 34.70 -4.56 -2.27
C GLY A 517 33.24 -4.50 -1.79
N GLN A 518 32.97 -4.91 -0.55
CA GLN A 518 31.64 -4.94 0.07
C GLN A 518 31.45 -3.78 1.04
N VAL A 519 30.73 -2.74 0.62
CA VAL A 519 30.46 -1.54 1.46
C VAL A 519 29.54 -1.84 2.67
N HIS A 520 28.71 -2.88 2.60
CA HIS A 520 27.76 -3.26 3.66
C HIS A 520 27.90 -4.72 4.05
N HIS A 521 28.68 -4.98 5.09
CA HIS A 521 28.80 -6.32 5.66
C HIS A 521 27.85 -6.49 6.86
N PRO A 522 26.97 -7.54 6.88
CA PRO A 522 25.97 -7.72 7.96
C PRO A 522 26.61 -7.82 9.37
N VAL A 523 27.79 -8.45 9.48
CA VAL A 523 28.54 -8.59 10.73
C VAL A 523 28.98 -7.23 11.26
N MET A 524 29.33 -6.29 10.37
CA MET A 524 29.71 -4.93 10.74
C MET A 524 28.57 -4.20 11.48
N THR A 525 27.35 -4.26 10.94
CA THR A 525 26.17 -3.64 11.56
C THR A 525 25.90 -4.22 12.96
N GLU A 526 26.08 -5.52 13.12
CA GLU A 526 25.89 -6.18 14.40
C GLU A 526 26.98 -5.81 15.41
N LEU A 527 28.23 -5.75 15.00
CA LEU A 527 29.35 -5.34 15.88
C LEU A 527 29.21 -3.89 16.35
N VAL A 528 28.85 -2.98 15.45
CA VAL A 528 28.58 -1.56 15.80
C VAL A 528 27.47 -1.50 16.84
N ARG A 529 26.36 -2.22 16.63
CA ARG A 529 25.27 -2.30 17.59
C ARG A 529 25.72 -2.83 18.96
N ARG A 530 26.56 -3.86 18.99
CA ARG A 530 27.09 -4.44 20.25
C ARG A 530 28.00 -3.46 20.98
N LYS A 531 28.85 -2.77 20.24
CA LYS A 531 29.69 -1.67 20.78
C LYS A 531 28.80 -0.62 21.47
N ASP A 532 27.70 -0.20 20.84
CA ASP A 532 26.79 0.78 21.42
C ASP A 532 26.15 0.27 22.73
N HIS A 533 25.84 -1.02 22.83
CA HIS A 533 25.36 -1.60 24.08
C HIS A 533 26.41 -1.55 25.20
N VAL A 534 27.70 -1.75 24.89
CA VAL A 534 28.79 -1.59 25.88
C VAL A 534 28.85 -0.16 26.39
N LEU A 535 28.80 0.83 25.48
CA LEU A 535 28.79 2.25 25.85
C LEU A 535 27.60 2.59 26.77
N GLN A 536 26.43 2.02 26.50
CA GLN A 536 25.24 2.23 27.35
C GLN A 536 25.43 1.64 28.75
N VAL A 537 26.05 0.45 28.87
CA VAL A 537 26.37 -0.15 30.18
C VAL A 537 27.35 0.75 30.95
N MET A 538 28.42 1.20 30.29
CA MET A 538 29.43 2.07 30.92
C MET A 538 28.81 3.38 31.42
N ALA A 539 28.04 4.08 30.56
CA ALA A 539 27.36 5.30 30.94
C ALA A 539 26.43 5.12 32.14
N ARG A 540 25.76 3.96 32.23
CA ARG A 540 24.91 3.63 33.38
C ARG A 540 25.69 3.40 34.65
N ILE A 541 26.83 2.67 34.58
CA ILE A 541 27.72 2.46 35.72
C ILE A 541 28.17 3.83 36.27
N GLU A 542 28.63 4.71 35.39
CA GLU A 542 29.02 6.10 35.75
C GLU A 542 27.86 6.84 36.45
N MET A 543 26.62 6.72 35.96
CA MET A 543 25.45 7.34 36.58
C MET A 543 25.17 6.78 37.99
N VAL A 544 25.36 5.50 38.21
CA VAL A 544 25.15 4.88 39.53
C VAL A 544 26.26 5.30 40.50
N GLN A 545 27.50 5.26 40.05
CA GLN A 545 28.66 5.70 40.85
C GLN A 545 28.60 7.19 41.22
N ALA A 546 28.14 8.03 40.30
CA ALA A 546 27.94 9.46 40.57
C ALA A 546 26.82 9.75 41.59
N LYS A 547 25.82 8.86 41.71
CA LYS A 547 24.77 8.98 42.72
C LYS A 547 25.26 8.50 44.09
N GLU A 548 26.04 7.39 44.14
CA GLU A 548 26.62 6.85 45.38
C GLU A 548 27.71 7.77 45.96
N GLY A 549 28.38 8.59 45.12
CA GLY A 549 29.39 9.58 45.56
C GLY A 549 28.78 10.91 46.03
N ASN A 550 27.50 11.12 45.87
CA ASN A 550 26.77 12.34 46.33
C ASN A 550 25.90 12.07 47.58
N GLU A 551 25.84 10.82 48.07
CA GLU A 551 25.28 10.42 49.36
C GLU A 551 26.42 10.25 50.40
#